data_a02f419bc921f02ce409b321f72ddbdf
#
_entry.id   a02f419bc921f02ce409b321f72ddbdf
#
_cell.length_a   1.000
_cell.length_b   1.000
_cell.length_c   1.000
_cell.angle_alpha   90.00
_cell.angle_beta   90.00
_cell.angle_gamma   90.00
#
_symmetry.space_group_name_H-M   'P 1'
#
loop_
_entity.id
_entity.type
_entity.pdbx_description
1 polymer ?
#
loop_
_entity_poly.entity_id
_entity_poly.type
_entity_poly.pdbx_seq_one_letter_code
_entity_poly.pdbx_strand_id
1 'polypeptide(L)'
;MNKETQYKTHIHQVEIKSKSEDGKTLHIKAYACAFGNIDSWGDVIEPTACDDFLKSEDAKRMKLCYQHDSHEVIGVITDKGVDAIGLWFEADIIDTVSGLDVQKLIKAGAIDEFSIGYYADKYRYEKRDGYDYEVRVLEAITIVEVSPVTRAANPKAILLDAKSEKEMASSLQTMAAEDFQALKTAVDNEFARRVLASL
;
A
#
# COMPACT_ATOMS: atom_id res chain seq x y z
N MET A 1 35.34 0.49 -0.44
CA MET A 1 34.58 0.68 0.80
C MET A 1 33.29 -0.12 0.68
N ASN A 2 33.15 -1.19 1.45
CA ASN A 2 31.95 -2.02 1.43
C ASN A 2 30.81 -1.26 2.10
N LYS A 3 29.73 -0.98 1.35
CA LYS A 3 28.47 -0.50 1.95
C LYS A 3 27.74 -1.71 2.54
N GLU A 4 27.75 -1.83 3.86
CA GLU A 4 26.85 -2.73 4.57
C GLU A 4 25.42 -2.23 4.42
N THR A 5 24.58 -3.06 3.83
CA THR A 5 23.14 -2.81 3.71
C THR A 5 22.51 -3.12 5.06
N GLN A 6 22.15 -2.08 5.84
CA GLN A 6 21.42 -2.27 7.09
C GLN A 6 19.92 -2.35 6.79
N TYR A 7 19.35 -3.54 6.99
CA TYR A 7 17.90 -3.75 6.97
C TYR A 7 17.33 -3.51 8.39
N LYS A 8 16.53 -2.45 8.57
CA LYS A 8 15.70 -2.27 9.77
C LYS A 8 14.26 -2.59 9.42
N THR A 9 13.80 -3.72 9.92
CA THR A 9 12.38 -4.11 9.87
C THR A 9 11.63 -3.37 10.98
N HIS A 10 10.74 -2.46 10.63
CA HIS A 10 9.75 -1.91 11.55
C HIS A 10 8.40 -2.54 11.25
N ILE A 11 7.96 -3.41 12.17
CA ILE A 11 6.63 -4.01 12.16
C ILE A 11 5.65 -2.99 12.76
N HIS A 12 4.71 -2.49 11.97
CA HIS A 12 3.56 -1.75 12.47
C HIS A 12 2.30 -2.60 12.34
N GLN A 13 1.51 -2.65 13.44
CA GLN A 13 0.24 -3.39 13.52
C GLN A 13 -0.80 -2.78 12.58
N VAL A 14 -1.62 -3.64 11.96
CA VAL A 14 -2.58 -3.31 10.90
C VAL A 14 -3.98 -3.80 11.24
N GLU A 15 -4.98 -2.97 10.96
CA GLU A 15 -6.41 -3.33 11.02
C GLU A 15 -6.88 -4.02 9.74
N ILE A 16 -7.74 -5.02 9.91
CA ILE A 16 -8.18 -5.94 8.86
C ILE A 16 -9.66 -5.71 8.53
N LYS A 17 -9.98 -5.69 7.24
CA LYS A 17 -11.36 -5.81 6.75
C LYS A 17 -11.44 -6.94 5.73
N SER A 18 -12.33 -7.92 5.96
CA SER A 18 -12.52 -9.05 5.05
C SER A 18 -13.77 -8.91 4.21
N LYS A 19 -13.72 -9.44 2.97
CA LYS A 19 -14.89 -9.95 2.22
C LYS A 19 -14.45 -10.82 1.06
N SER A 20 -14.65 -12.14 1.13
CA SER A 20 -15.15 -12.99 0.06
C SER A 20 -15.66 -14.30 0.66
N GLU A 21 -16.83 -14.74 0.25
CA GLU A 21 -17.50 -15.95 0.74
C GLU A 21 -16.85 -17.26 0.24
N ASP A 22 -15.92 -17.19 -0.72
CA ASP A 22 -15.34 -18.36 -1.40
C ASP A 22 -13.89 -18.68 -1.02
N GLY A 23 -13.23 -17.86 -0.20
CA GLY A 23 -11.84 -18.08 0.24
C GLY A 23 -10.77 -17.96 -0.86
N LYS A 24 -11.13 -17.46 -2.05
CA LYS A 24 -10.25 -17.35 -3.21
C LYS A 24 -9.59 -16.00 -3.36
N THR A 25 -10.03 -15.02 -2.60
CA THR A 25 -9.51 -13.65 -2.61
C THR A 25 -8.57 -13.41 -1.43
N LEU A 26 -7.44 -12.78 -1.66
CA LEU A 26 -6.53 -12.30 -0.63
C LEU A 26 -6.68 -10.80 -0.50
N HIS A 27 -7.21 -10.35 0.63
CA HIS A 27 -7.20 -8.93 0.98
C HIS A 27 -5.83 -8.52 1.50
N ILE A 28 -5.30 -7.42 0.99
CA ILE A 28 -4.01 -6.84 1.41
C ILE A 28 -4.17 -5.37 1.77
N LYS A 29 -3.31 -4.91 2.69
CA LYS A 29 -3.05 -3.50 2.95
C LYS A 29 -1.56 -3.24 2.85
N ALA A 30 -1.16 -2.18 2.14
CA ALA A 30 0.24 -1.86 1.91
C ALA A 30 0.44 -0.35 1.70
N TYR A 31 1.70 0.09 1.78
CA TYR A 31 2.09 1.38 1.23
C TYR A 31 2.47 1.23 -0.24
N ALA A 32 1.85 2.05 -1.08
CA ALA A 32 2.18 2.17 -2.50
C ALA A 32 3.50 2.94 -2.69
N CYS A 33 3.70 4.00 -1.90
CA CYS A 33 4.95 4.75 -1.80
C CYS A 33 5.07 5.40 -0.42
N ALA A 34 6.29 5.75 -0.01
CA ALA A 34 6.54 6.50 1.21
C ALA A 34 7.06 7.90 0.90
N PHE A 35 6.79 8.85 1.80
CA PHE A 35 7.15 10.25 1.64
C PHE A 35 8.52 10.59 2.24
N GLY A 36 9.18 11.57 1.65
CA GLY A 36 10.35 12.25 2.19
C GLY A 36 11.68 11.48 2.12
N ASN A 37 11.68 10.18 1.83
CA ASN A 37 12.92 9.45 1.60
C ASN A 37 13.32 9.47 0.13
N ILE A 38 14.62 9.41 -0.15
CA ILE A 38 15.15 9.25 -1.49
C ILE A 38 15.02 7.77 -1.86
N ASP A 39 14.41 7.49 -3.00
CA ASP A 39 14.29 6.15 -3.54
C ASP A 39 15.51 5.75 -4.40
N SER A 40 15.49 4.55 -5.00
CA SER A 40 16.61 4.03 -5.79
C SER A 40 16.80 4.74 -7.14
N TRP A 41 15.82 5.56 -7.57
CA TRP A 41 15.89 6.38 -8.78
C TRP A 41 16.34 7.82 -8.50
N GLY A 42 16.54 8.18 -7.22
CA GLY A 42 16.86 9.53 -6.79
C GLY A 42 15.64 10.43 -6.65
N ASP A 43 14.45 9.84 -6.54
CA ASP A 43 13.20 10.56 -6.36
C ASP A 43 12.84 10.70 -4.88
N VAL A 44 12.20 11.82 -4.56
CA VAL A 44 11.59 12.09 -3.26
C VAL A 44 10.15 12.52 -3.48
N ILE A 45 9.21 11.78 -2.92
CA ILE A 45 7.80 12.14 -2.99
C ILE A 45 7.46 13.04 -1.80
N GLU A 46 6.93 14.23 -2.07
CA GLU A 46 6.47 15.14 -1.00
C GLU A 46 5.15 14.63 -0.39
N PRO A 47 4.89 14.93 0.90
CA PRO A 47 3.66 14.49 1.58
C PRO A 47 2.36 14.92 0.89
N THR A 48 2.39 16.04 0.17
CA THR A 48 1.22 16.59 -0.56
C THR A 48 1.15 16.15 -2.02
N ALA A 49 2.13 15.39 -2.51
CA ALA A 49 2.24 15.03 -3.93
C ALA A 49 1.05 14.21 -4.47
N CYS A 50 0.33 13.51 -3.58
CA CYS A 50 -0.82 12.69 -3.94
C CYS A 50 -2.18 13.38 -3.72
N ASP A 51 -2.22 14.61 -3.19
CA ASP A 51 -3.47 15.24 -2.75
C ASP A 51 -4.46 15.50 -3.90
N ASP A 52 -3.97 15.99 -5.03
CA ASP A 52 -4.81 16.26 -6.20
C ASP A 52 -5.20 14.96 -6.90
N PHE A 53 -4.28 13.99 -6.98
CA PHE A 53 -4.59 12.66 -7.49
C PHE A 53 -5.74 12.00 -6.72
N LEU A 54 -5.69 11.99 -5.39
CA LEU A 54 -6.73 11.35 -4.56
C LEU A 54 -8.12 11.96 -4.75
N LYS A 55 -8.22 13.23 -5.13
CA LYS A 55 -9.49 13.93 -5.44
C LYS A 55 -9.94 13.75 -6.88
N SER A 56 -9.10 13.24 -7.76
CA SER A 56 -9.33 13.12 -9.19
C SER A 56 -10.12 11.86 -9.58
N GLU A 57 -10.65 11.83 -10.79
CA GLU A 57 -11.25 10.62 -11.37
C GLU A 57 -10.18 9.54 -11.67
N ASP A 58 -8.92 9.93 -11.87
CA ASP A 58 -7.83 8.98 -12.10
C ASP A 58 -7.54 8.11 -10.87
N ALA A 59 -7.81 8.61 -9.66
CA ALA A 59 -7.71 7.81 -8.45
C ALA A 59 -8.65 6.58 -8.47
N LYS A 60 -9.80 6.67 -9.14
CA LYS A 60 -10.74 5.54 -9.32
C LYS A 60 -10.27 4.55 -10.39
N ARG A 61 -9.34 4.96 -11.24
CA ARG A 61 -8.82 4.17 -12.36
C ARG A 61 -7.52 3.44 -12.03
N MET A 62 -6.88 3.74 -10.88
CA MET A 62 -5.68 3.08 -10.39
C MET A 62 -5.85 1.57 -10.41
N LYS A 63 -4.86 0.84 -10.95
CA LYS A 63 -4.91 -0.62 -11.11
C LYS A 63 -3.96 -1.31 -10.14
N LEU A 64 -4.34 -2.54 -9.76
CA LEU A 64 -3.43 -3.48 -9.09
C LEU A 64 -2.87 -4.42 -10.16
N CYS A 65 -1.60 -4.22 -10.51
CA CYS A 65 -0.89 -5.04 -11.49
C CYS A 65 0.15 -5.94 -10.80
N TYR A 66 0.91 -6.71 -11.56
CA TYR A 66 2.04 -7.50 -11.10
C TYR A 66 3.31 -7.10 -11.85
N GLN A 67 4.40 -6.78 -11.12
CA GLN A 67 5.72 -6.43 -11.67
C GLN A 67 5.67 -5.29 -12.72
N HIS A 68 4.77 -4.30 -12.54
CA HIS A 68 4.56 -3.19 -13.49
C HIS A 68 4.05 -3.61 -14.88
N ASP A 69 3.58 -4.86 -15.05
CA ASP A 69 2.99 -5.29 -16.31
C ASP A 69 1.50 -4.92 -16.34
N SER A 70 1.15 -3.96 -17.19
CA SER A 70 -0.22 -3.49 -17.35
C SER A 70 -1.17 -4.55 -17.94
N HIS A 71 -0.65 -5.65 -18.49
CA HIS A 71 -1.44 -6.79 -18.96
C HIS A 71 -1.73 -7.78 -17.85
N GLU A 72 -1.01 -7.72 -16.74
CA GLU A 72 -1.13 -8.60 -15.57
C GLU A 72 -1.89 -7.90 -14.43
N VAL A 73 -3.18 -7.63 -14.66
CA VAL A 73 -4.07 -7.11 -13.61
C VAL A 73 -4.47 -8.26 -12.70
N ILE A 74 -4.09 -8.18 -11.42
CA ILE A 74 -4.26 -9.26 -10.45
C ILE A 74 -5.36 -9.02 -9.42
N GLY A 75 -5.99 -7.84 -9.42
CA GLY A 75 -6.99 -7.52 -8.41
C GLY A 75 -7.60 -6.13 -8.54
N VAL A 76 -8.27 -5.71 -7.47
CA VAL A 76 -9.02 -4.45 -7.39
C VAL A 76 -8.58 -3.67 -6.17
N ILE A 77 -8.30 -2.38 -6.34
CA ILE A 77 -8.08 -1.44 -5.23
C ILE A 77 -9.44 -1.14 -4.59
N THR A 78 -9.57 -1.43 -3.30
CA THR A 78 -10.81 -1.26 -2.53
C THR A 78 -10.84 0.03 -1.73
N ASP A 79 -9.68 0.49 -1.24
CA ASP A 79 -9.52 1.76 -0.55
C ASP A 79 -8.10 2.31 -0.71
N LYS A 80 -7.92 3.60 -0.46
CA LYS A 80 -6.62 4.27 -0.47
C LYS A 80 -6.69 5.62 0.22
N GLY A 81 -5.55 6.06 0.73
CA GLY A 81 -5.42 7.35 1.39
C GLY A 81 -3.97 7.67 1.71
N VAL A 82 -3.75 8.80 2.35
CA VAL A 82 -2.42 9.24 2.79
C VAL A 82 -2.37 9.36 4.30
N ASP A 83 -1.20 9.11 4.85
CA ASP A 83 -0.86 9.39 6.24
C ASP A 83 0.54 10.02 6.35
N ALA A 84 1.08 10.09 7.54
CA ALA A 84 2.41 10.68 7.76
C ALA A 84 3.57 9.86 7.15
N ILE A 85 3.33 8.60 6.77
CA ILE A 85 4.34 7.69 6.21
C ILE A 85 4.31 7.75 4.68
N GLY A 86 3.10 7.69 4.08
CA GLY A 86 2.98 7.60 2.62
C GLY A 86 1.55 7.49 2.12
N LEU A 87 1.44 7.10 0.85
CA LEU A 87 0.18 6.67 0.24
C LEU A 87 -0.02 5.18 0.54
N TRP A 88 -1.02 4.87 1.34
CA TRP A 88 -1.46 3.49 1.59
C TRP A 88 -2.63 3.12 0.67
N PHE A 89 -2.81 1.81 0.46
CA PHE A 89 -3.96 1.26 -0.24
C PHE A 89 -4.39 -0.07 0.38
N GLU A 90 -5.67 -0.39 0.20
CA GLU A 90 -6.25 -1.70 0.42
C GLU A 90 -6.67 -2.29 -0.93
N ALA A 91 -6.51 -3.59 -1.09
CA ALA A 91 -6.83 -4.25 -2.34
C ALA A 91 -7.22 -5.72 -2.14
N ASP A 92 -8.03 -6.21 -3.06
CA ASP A 92 -8.40 -7.60 -3.18
C ASP A 92 -7.65 -8.24 -4.36
N ILE A 93 -6.73 -9.16 -4.08
CA ILE A 93 -6.08 -9.99 -5.10
C ILE A 93 -7.03 -11.15 -5.41
N ILE A 94 -7.53 -11.18 -6.65
CA ILE A 94 -8.55 -12.14 -7.10
C ILE A 94 -7.95 -13.41 -7.71
N ASP A 95 -8.77 -14.43 -7.97
CA ASP A 95 -8.34 -15.76 -8.41
C ASP A 95 -8.04 -15.89 -9.92
N THR A 96 -7.43 -14.86 -10.52
CA THR A 96 -6.78 -15.02 -11.83
C THR A 96 -5.56 -15.94 -11.71
N VAL A 97 -5.03 -16.42 -12.84
CA VAL A 97 -3.81 -17.27 -12.84
C VAL A 97 -2.67 -16.57 -12.11
N SER A 98 -2.31 -15.36 -12.53
CA SER A 98 -1.25 -14.56 -11.89
C SER A 98 -1.64 -14.15 -10.47
N GLY A 99 -2.91 -13.81 -10.21
CA GLY A 99 -3.39 -13.46 -8.89
C GLY A 99 -3.21 -14.57 -7.87
N LEU A 100 -3.53 -15.82 -8.22
CA LEU A 100 -3.32 -16.98 -7.35
C LEU A 100 -1.84 -17.24 -7.04
N ASP A 101 -0.96 -17.02 -8.01
CA ASP A 101 0.48 -17.18 -7.78
C ASP A 101 1.03 -16.06 -6.91
N VAL A 102 0.61 -14.80 -7.13
CA VAL A 102 0.96 -13.66 -6.28
C VAL A 102 0.44 -13.85 -4.85
N GLN A 103 -0.78 -14.35 -4.66
CA GLN A 103 -1.29 -14.67 -3.33
C GLN A 103 -0.39 -15.69 -2.58
N LYS A 104 0.11 -16.72 -3.27
CA LYS A 104 1.04 -17.70 -2.69
C LYS A 104 2.37 -17.07 -2.32
N LEU A 105 2.91 -16.22 -3.22
CA LEU A 105 4.19 -15.54 -3.00
C LEU A 105 4.13 -14.57 -1.80
N ILE A 106 3.04 -13.80 -1.68
CA ILE A 106 2.81 -12.90 -0.54
C ILE A 106 2.65 -13.70 0.76
N LYS A 107 1.83 -14.76 0.77
CA LYS A 107 1.63 -15.62 1.95
C LYS A 107 2.90 -16.34 2.38
N ALA A 108 3.79 -16.62 1.45
CA ALA A 108 5.10 -17.21 1.72
C ALA A 108 6.16 -16.17 2.15
N GLY A 109 5.86 -14.87 2.12
CA GLY A 109 6.82 -13.79 2.36
C GLY A 109 7.89 -13.66 1.27
N ALA A 110 7.63 -14.20 0.07
CA ALA A 110 8.56 -14.09 -1.05
C ALA A 110 8.40 -12.76 -1.80
N ILE A 111 7.24 -12.11 -1.68
CA ILE A 111 6.96 -10.76 -2.15
C ILE A 111 6.24 -10.03 -1.02
N ASP A 112 6.83 -8.93 -0.58
CA ASP A 112 6.34 -8.04 0.49
C ASP A 112 6.56 -6.56 0.18
N GLU A 113 7.13 -6.24 -0.99
CA GLU A 113 7.40 -4.89 -1.45
C GLU A 113 6.44 -4.49 -2.58
N PHE A 114 6.12 -3.19 -2.63
CA PHE A 114 5.25 -2.59 -3.65
C PHE A 114 5.93 -1.42 -4.35
N SER A 115 5.51 -1.16 -5.56
CA SER A 115 5.99 -0.04 -6.37
C SER A 115 4.84 0.56 -7.17
N ILE A 116 5.00 1.80 -7.64
CA ILE A 116 3.98 2.53 -8.40
C ILE A 116 4.45 2.87 -9.81
N GLY A 117 3.54 2.77 -10.78
CA GLY A 117 3.65 3.45 -12.06
C GLY A 117 2.91 4.79 -11.99
N TYR A 118 3.59 5.89 -12.30
CA TYR A 118 3.03 7.24 -12.15
C TYR A 118 3.52 8.20 -13.23
N TYR A 119 2.77 9.29 -13.42
CA TYR A 119 3.22 10.49 -14.12
C TYR A 119 3.68 11.53 -13.11
N ALA A 120 4.86 12.12 -13.33
CA ALA A 120 5.34 13.26 -12.56
C ALA A 120 4.75 14.55 -13.14
N ASP A 121 3.64 15.01 -12.55
CA ASP A 121 2.89 16.17 -13.05
C ASP A 121 3.61 17.47 -12.70
N LYS A 122 4.26 17.50 -11.51
CA LYS A 122 5.07 18.62 -11.06
C LYS A 122 6.27 18.12 -10.25
N TYR A 123 7.44 18.64 -10.56
CA TYR A 123 8.67 18.30 -9.86
C TYR A 123 9.69 19.43 -9.95
N ARG A 124 10.69 19.36 -9.06
CA ARG A 124 11.89 20.20 -9.08
C ARG A 124 13.12 19.34 -8.79
N TYR A 125 14.31 19.87 -9.12
CA TYR A 125 15.58 19.29 -8.70
C TYR A 125 16.17 20.11 -7.57
N GLU A 126 16.75 19.41 -6.58
CA GLU A 126 17.45 20.07 -5.47
C GLU A 126 18.69 19.27 -5.05
N LYS A 127 19.71 19.98 -4.56
CA LYS A 127 20.87 19.34 -3.95
C LYS A 127 20.55 18.95 -2.52
N ARG A 128 20.98 17.75 -2.12
CA ARG A 128 20.90 17.28 -0.74
C ARG A 128 22.28 16.87 -0.23
N ASP A 129 22.54 17.17 1.03
CA ASP A 129 23.79 16.81 1.69
C ASP A 129 24.00 15.27 1.66
N GLY A 130 25.24 14.86 1.31
CA GLY A 130 25.59 13.44 1.19
C GLY A 130 25.36 12.83 -0.18
N TYR A 131 24.83 13.60 -1.15
CA TYR A 131 24.62 13.16 -2.53
C TYR A 131 25.44 14.03 -3.49
N ASP A 132 26.08 13.40 -4.47
CA ASP A 132 26.87 14.05 -5.53
C ASP A 132 26.02 14.43 -6.75
N TYR A 133 24.72 14.14 -6.71
CA TYR A 133 23.72 14.46 -7.74
C TYR A 133 22.55 15.23 -7.14
N GLU A 134 21.77 15.89 -8.00
CA GLU A 134 20.51 16.52 -7.60
C GLU A 134 19.40 15.47 -7.54
N VAL A 135 18.65 15.43 -6.44
CA VAL A 135 17.47 14.59 -6.29
C VAL A 135 16.27 15.25 -6.97
N ARG A 136 15.40 14.44 -7.56
CA ARG A 136 14.13 14.92 -8.12
C ARG A 136 13.05 14.86 -7.05
N VAL A 137 12.56 16.01 -6.65
CA VAL A 137 11.47 16.16 -5.68
C VAL A 137 10.15 16.22 -6.43
N LEU A 138 9.31 15.23 -6.23
CA LEU A 138 7.99 15.10 -6.84
C LEU A 138 6.97 15.87 -5.99
N GLU A 139 6.43 16.95 -6.53
CA GLU A 139 5.48 17.85 -5.87
C GLU A 139 4.01 17.51 -6.20
N ALA A 140 3.77 16.90 -7.37
CA ALA A 140 2.48 16.33 -7.75
C ALA A 140 2.69 15.13 -8.67
N ILE A 141 1.95 14.05 -8.41
CA ILE A 141 1.98 12.81 -9.21
C ILE A 141 0.58 12.28 -9.45
N THR A 142 0.38 11.70 -10.64
CA THR A 142 -0.81 10.92 -10.98
C THR A 142 -0.43 9.45 -11.06
N ILE A 143 -0.98 8.62 -10.16
CA ILE A 143 -0.66 7.19 -10.10
C ILE A 143 -1.53 6.42 -11.07
N VAL A 144 -0.90 5.59 -11.89
CA VAL A 144 -1.57 4.74 -12.89
C VAL A 144 -1.85 3.34 -12.32
N GLU A 145 -0.83 2.77 -11.67
CA GLU A 145 -0.94 1.44 -11.09
C GLU A 145 -0.07 1.31 -9.83
N VAL A 146 -0.36 0.31 -9.02
CA VAL A 146 0.49 -0.21 -7.96
C VAL A 146 0.70 -1.71 -8.21
N SER A 147 1.91 -2.17 -7.97
CA SER A 147 2.30 -3.58 -8.19
C SER A 147 3.05 -4.13 -6.99
N PRO A 148 2.73 -5.36 -6.53
CA PRO A 148 3.69 -6.17 -5.80
C PRO A 148 4.88 -6.48 -6.72
N VAL A 149 6.09 -6.27 -6.22
CA VAL A 149 7.33 -6.41 -6.97
C VAL A 149 8.37 -7.21 -6.18
N THR A 150 9.34 -7.79 -6.88
CA THR A 150 10.48 -8.47 -6.23
C THR A 150 11.42 -7.50 -5.54
N ARG A 151 11.45 -6.24 -5.97
CA ARG A 151 12.24 -5.16 -5.37
C ARG A 151 11.64 -3.80 -5.71
N ALA A 152 11.21 -3.08 -4.70
CA ALA A 152 10.65 -1.75 -4.85
C ALA A 152 11.74 -0.70 -5.09
N ALA A 153 11.40 0.33 -5.87
CA ALA A 153 12.20 1.55 -5.97
C ALA A 153 12.25 2.28 -4.61
N ASN A 154 11.13 2.35 -3.92
CA ASN A 154 11.04 2.91 -2.59
C ASN A 154 11.05 1.78 -1.53
N PRO A 155 12.14 1.62 -0.74
CA PRO A 155 12.28 0.51 0.20
C PRO A 155 11.32 0.58 1.40
N LYS A 156 10.49 1.63 1.50
CA LYS A 156 9.44 1.79 2.50
C LYS A 156 8.03 1.48 1.95
N ALA A 157 7.91 1.19 0.66
CA ALA A 157 6.67 0.74 0.04
C ALA A 157 6.50 -0.77 0.28
N ILE A 158 6.01 -1.13 1.46
CA ILE A 158 5.95 -2.51 1.96
C ILE A 158 4.53 -2.96 2.27
N LEU A 159 4.34 -4.27 2.25
CA LEU A 159 3.12 -4.94 2.70
C LEU A 159 2.91 -4.64 4.21
N LEU A 160 1.73 -4.19 4.55
CA LEU A 160 1.32 -3.98 5.94
C LEU A 160 0.56 -5.18 6.50
N ASP A 161 -0.32 -5.78 5.69
CA ASP A 161 -1.08 -6.96 6.06
C ASP A 161 -1.48 -7.80 4.84
N ALA A 162 -1.56 -9.14 5.05
CA ALA A 162 -2.12 -10.08 4.12
C ALA A 162 -2.78 -11.23 4.90
N LYS A 163 -4.11 -11.27 4.91
CA LYS A 163 -4.85 -12.31 5.65
C LYS A 163 -5.98 -12.89 4.82
N SER A 164 -6.18 -14.18 4.96
CA SER A 164 -7.38 -14.85 4.51
C SER A 164 -8.50 -14.68 5.55
N GLU A 165 -9.76 -14.76 5.12
CA GLU A 165 -10.95 -14.69 5.98
C GLU A 165 -10.91 -15.69 7.14
N LYS A 166 -10.37 -16.89 6.90
CA LYS A 166 -10.21 -17.94 7.92
C LYS A 166 -9.21 -17.53 9.02
N GLU A 167 -8.12 -16.91 8.66
CA GLU A 167 -7.12 -16.42 9.62
C GLU A 167 -7.63 -15.25 10.45
N MET A 168 -8.48 -14.39 9.85
CA MET A 168 -9.19 -13.34 10.57
C MET A 168 -10.17 -13.89 11.60
N ALA A 169 -11.04 -14.80 11.18
CA ALA A 169 -12.00 -15.42 12.10
C ALA A 169 -11.28 -16.10 13.28
N SER A 170 -10.14 -16.75 13.03
CA SER A 170 -9.31 -17.35 14.07
C SER A 170 -8.71 -16.31 15.01
N SER A 171 -8.24 -15.18 14.48
CA SER A 171 -7.67 -14.08 15.29
C SER A 171 -8.73 -13.44 16.18
N LEU A 172 -9.95 -13.22 15.67
CA LEU A 172 -11.07 -12.70 16.44
C LEU A 172 -11.52 -13.66 17.56
N GLN A 173 -11.51 -14.99 17.31
CA GLN A 173 -11.84 -15.99 18.31
C GLN A 173 -10.82 -16.09 19.44
N THR A 174 -9.58 -15.75 19.20
CA THR A 174 -8.48 -15.80 20.18
C THR A 174 -8.21 -14.45 20.86
N MET A 175 -8.89 -13.38 20.42
CA MET A 175 -8.74 -12.03 20.96
C MET A 175 -9.28 -11.95 22.39
N ALA A 176 -8.60 -11.24 23.27
CA ALA A 176 -9.10 -10.99 24.61
C ALA A 176 -10.40 -10.17 24.57
N ALA A 177 -11.31 -10.43 25.53
CA ALA A 177 -12.63 -9.80 25.54
C ALA A 177 -12.56 -8.26 25.59
N GLU A 178 -11.55 -7.72 26.26
CA GLU A 178 -11.30 -6.26 26.35
C GLU A 178 -10.91 -5.66 25.00
N ASP A 179 -10.00 -6.34 24.28
CA ASP A 179 -9.55 -5.92 22.94
C ASP A 179 -10.68 -6.02 21.92
N PHE A 180 -11.48 -7.10 21.99
CA PHE A 180 -12.66 -7.27 21.15
C PHE A 180 -13.69 -6.15 21.37
N GLN A 181 -13.92 -5.77 22.61
CA GLN A 181 -14.85 -4.68 22.93
C GLN A 181 -14.33 -3.31 22.46
N ALA A 182 -13.02 -3.08 22.59
CA ALA A 182 -12.38 -1.87 22.08
C ALA A 182 -12.48 -1.78 20.54
N LEU A 183 -12.20 -2.87 19.85
CA LEU A 183 -12.34 -2.97 18.38
C LEU A 183 -13.77 -2.72 17.93
N LYS A 184 -14.75 -3.36 18.59
CA LYS A 184 -16.17 -3.16 18.30
C LYS A 184 -16.56 -1.69 18.44
N THR A 185 -16.13 -1.04 19.52
CA THR A 185 -16.43 0.38 19.76
C THR A 185 -15.82 1.28 18.70
N ALA A 186 -14.59 0.99 18.23
CA ALA A 186 -13.92 1.74 17.17
C ALA A 186 -14.66 1.60 15.84
N VAL A 187 -15.10 0.39 15.48
CA VAL A 187 -15.88 0.10 14.26
C VAL A 187 -17.24 0.81 14.29
N ASP A 188 -17.96 0.75 15.44
CA ASP A 188 -19.25 1.39 15.59
C ASP A 188 -19.13 2.93 15.46
N ASN A 189 -18.08 3.52 16.04
CA ASN A 189 -17.80 4.96 15.93
C ASN A 189 -17.46 5.38 14.50
N GLU A 190 -16.65 4.61 13.78
CA GLU A 190 -16.28 4.90 12.38
C GLU A 190 -17.50 4.75 11.46
N PHE A 191 -18.34 3.74 11.68
CA PHE A 191 -19.59 3.56 10.96
C PHE A 191 -20.52 4.76 11.16
N ALA A 192 -20.71 5.19 12.41
CA ALA A 192 -21.54 6.36 12.74
C ALA A 192 -21.00 7.64 12.07
N ARG A 193 -19.68 7.84 12.07
CA ARG A 193 -19.03 8.98 11.41
C ARG A 193 -19.25 8.99 9.91
N ARG A 194 -19.16 7.84 9.23
CA ARG A 194 -19.41 7.71 7.78
C ARG A 194 -20.88 7.95 7.43
N VAL A 195 -21.80 7.46 8.24
CA VAL A 195 -23.26 7.73 8.04
C VAL A 195 -23.56 9.22 8.18
N LEU A 196 -23.03 9.89 9.22
CA LEU A 196 -23.21 11.32 9.41
C LEU A 196 -22.59 12.18 8.31
N ALA A 197 -21.52 11.75 7.69
CA ALA A 197 -20.85 12.44 6.59
C ALA A 197 -21.60 12.26 5.25
N SER A 198 -22.55 11.33 5.16
CA SER A 198 -23.38 11.04 3.98
C SER A 198 -24.76 11.69 4.00
N LEU A 199 -25.13 12.37 5.11
CA LEU A 199 -26.35 13.16 5.30
C LEU A 199 -26.10 14.63 4.99
#